data_3e527cd5735a7ddac6a1998f5b8710d7
#
_entry.id   3e527cd5735a7ddac6a1998f5b8710d7
#
_cell.length_a   1.000
_cell.length_b   1.000
_cell.length_c   1.000
_cell.angle_alpha   90.00
_cell.angle_beta   90.00
_cell.angle_gamma   90.00
#
_symmetry.space_group_name_H-M   'P 1'
#
loop_
_entity.id
_entity.type
_entity.pdbx_description
1 polymer ?
#
loop_
_entity_poly.entity_id
_entity_poly.type
_entity_poly.pdbx_seq_one_letter_code
_entity_poly.pdbx_strand_id
1 'polypeptide(L)'
;MKNILLFLLFSVSAFAQKTELKNGDLLFININCGGMCDAINAVTNGYKNNDFNHMGLVVTTNNKDFFVYEAIGKSVVKTPLNNFMAYTKKTVYVGKLKSKYTDLIPKAISFCESQLGVPYDDDFLYDNGKYYCSELIYDAFKFANKNKPFFKLFPMTYKEPKSDNFFPVWTEHFAKRGIEIPEGKPGCNPGGMSLDKKITLKVFQM
;
A
#
# COMPACT_ATOMS: atom_id res chain seq x y z
N MET A 1 0.07 -17.83 64.88
CA MET A 1 0.12 -16.58 64.16
C MET A 1 0.14 -16.94 62.65
N LYS A 2 -0.94 -16.66 61.92
CA LYS A 2 -1.07 -16.97 60.46
C LYS A 2 -0.68 -15.69 59.69
N ASN A 3 0.45 -15.76 58.94
CA ASN A 3 0.86 -14.70 58.05
C ASN A 3 -0.01 -14.74 56.75
N ILE A 4 -0.85 -13.74 56.55
CA ILE A 4 -1.60 -13.56 55.32
C ILE A 4 -0.71 -12.78 54.36
N LEU A 5 -0.22 -13.42 53.29
CA LEU A 5 0.55 -12.78 52.22
C LEU A 5 -0.45 -12.17 51.25
N LEU A 6 -0.55 -10.86 51.26
CA LEU A 6 -1.44 -10.09 50.37
C LEU A 6 -0.74 -9.93 49.01
N PHE A 7 -1.18 -10.68 47.99
CA PHE A 7 -0.73 -10.50 46.61
C PHE A 7 -1.45 -9.29 45.97
N LEU A 8 -0.75 -8.19 45.84
CA LEU A 8 -1.20 -7.04 45.03
C LEU A 8 -1.04 -7.39 43.53
N LEU A 9 -2.18 -7.71 42.87
CA LEU A 9 -2.27 -7.83 41.43
C LEU A 9 -2.21 -6.44 40.79
N PHE A 10 -1.04 -6.06 40.30
CA PHE A 10 -0.89 -4.90 39.42
C PHE A 10 -1.46 -5.27 38.04
N SER A 11 -2.69 -4.83 37.75
CA SER A 11 -3.24 -4.85 36.39
C SER A 11 -2.53 -3.79 35.54
N VAL A 12 -1.58 -4.21 34.73
CA VAL A 12 -0.98 -3.35 33.70
C VAL A 12 -2.00 -3.20 32.59
N SER A 13 -2.76 -2.10 32.60
CA SER A 13 -3.60 -1.71 31.47
C SER A 13 -2.68 -1.31 30.32
N ALA A 14 -2.50 -2.21 29.35
CA ALA A 14 -1.85 -1.88 28.09
C ALA A 14 -2.75 -0.92 27.31
N PHE A 15 -2.56 0.38 27.48
CA PHE A 15 -3.13 1.38 26.59
C PHE A 15 -2.57 1.13 25.20
N ALA A 16 -3.38 0.65 24.27
CA ALA A 16 -3.05 0.60 22.87
C ALA A 16 -2.75 2.04 22.41
N GLN A 17 -1.48 2.34 22.18
CA GLN A 17 -1.06 3.67 21.77
C GLN A 17 -1.66 3.95 20.39
N LYS A 18 -2.59 4.91 20.30
CA LYS A 18 -3.19 5.35 19.04
C LYS A 18 -2.07 5.73 18.06
N THR A 19 -2.10 5.14 16.88
CA THR A 19 -1.06 5.39 15.87
C THR A 19 -1.33 6.72 15.20
N GLU A 20 -0.56 7.74 15.56
CA GLU A 20 -0.63 9.06 14.92
C GLU A 20 -0.09 9.00 13.49
N LEU A 21 -0.87 9.54 12.52
CA LEU A 21 -0.44 9.70 11.12
C LEU A 21 0.49 10.90 10.97
N LYS A 22 1.45 10.77 10.03
CA LYS A 22 2.40 11.83 9.66
C LYS A 22 2.61 11.84 8.15
N ASN A 23 3.16 12.95 7.66
CA ASN A 23 3.62 13.04 6.28
C ASN A 23 4.55 11.87 5.93
N GLY A 24 4.28 11.23 4.78
CA GLY A 24 5.08 10.13 4.29
C GLY A 24 4.71 8.75 4.84
N ASP A 25 3.72 8.66 5.74
CA ASP A 25 3.16 7.37 6.14
C ASP A 25 2.48 6.70 4.94
N LEU A 26 2.63 5.39 4.84
CA LEU A 26 2.02 4.58 3.78
C LEU A 26 0.81 3.84 4.36
N LEU A 27 -0.35 4.02 3.79
CA LEU A 27 -1.54 3.26 4.16
C LEU A 27 -1.68 2.03 3.28
N PHE A 28 -1.87 0.87 3.90
CA PHE A 28 -2.10 -0.41 3.25
C PHE A 28 -3.49 -0.91 3.60
N ILE A 29 -4.29 -1.17 2.59
CA ILE A 29 -5.69 -1.62 2.74
C ILE A 29 -6.01 -2.76 1.79
N ASN A 30 -7.08 -3.47 2.13
CA ASN A 30 -7.73 -4.44 1.25
C ASN A 30 -9.08 -3.88 0.85
N ILE A 31 -9.23 -3.50 -0.41
CA ILE A 31 -10.50 -3.07 -0.99
C ILE A 31 -11.22 -4.25 -1.61
N ASN A 32 -12.53 -4.13 -1.79
CA ASN A 32 -13.32 -5.11 -2.54
C ASN A 32 -13.64 -4.55 -3.92
N CYS A 33 -13.01 -5.11 -4.95
CA CYS A 33 -13.30 -4.84 -6.36
C CYS A 33 -13.69 -6.10 -7.14
N GLY A 34 -14.26 -7.08 -6.46
CA GLY A 34 -14.66 -8.36 -7.03
C GLY A 34 -13.49 -9.24 -7.44
N GLY A 35 -13.67 -10.04 -8.48
CA GLY A 35 -12.70 -11.06 -8.90
C GLY A 35 -11.29 -10.54 -9.19
N MET A 36 -11.12 -9.28 -9.58
CA MET A 36 -9.81 -8.68 -9.78
C MET A 36 -9.06 -8.54 -8.45
N CYS A 37 -9.71 -8.03 -7.41
CA CYS A 37 -9.12 -7.94 -6.08
C CYS A 37 -8.82 -9.33 -5.50
N ASP A 38 -9.68 -10.30 -5.75
CA ASP A 38 -9.48 -11.69 -5.30
C ASP A 38 -8.26 -12.30 -5.99
N ALA A 39 -8.09 -12.09 -7.29
CA ALA A 39 -6.93 -12.56 -8.05
C ALA A 39 -5.62 -11.90 -7.56
N ILE A 40 -5.64 -10.58 -7.29
CA ILE A 40 -4.48 -9.88 -6.71
C ILE A 40 -4.14 -10.47 -5.34
N ASN A 41 -5.11 -10.65 -4.46
CA ASN A 41 -4.91 -11.18 -3.12
C ASN A 41 -4.34 -12.61 -3.15
N ALA A 42 -4.77 -13.44 -4.08
CA ALA A 42 -4.35 -14.83 -4.18
C ALA A 42 -2.84 -15.00 -4.50
N VAL A 43 -2.22 -14.00 -5.15
CA VAL A 43 -0.80 -14.05 -5.57
C VAL A 43 0.08 -13.08 -4.81
N THR A 44 -0.47 -12.31 -3.85
CA THR A 44 0.28 -11.31 -3.09
C THR A 44 0.26 -11.63 -1.61
N ASN A 45 1.41 -11.99 -1.05
CA ASN A 45 1.57 -12.14 0.40
C ASN A 45 1.95 -10.79 1.00
N GLY A 46 1.19 -10.32 1.98
CA GLY A 46 1.49 -9.11 2.72
C GLY A 46 1.97 -9.37 4.16
N TYR A 47 2.32 -8.31 4.86
CA TYR A 47 2.76 -8.35 6.24
C TYR A 47 1.76 -9.11 7.14
N LYS A 48 2.28 -10.09 7.90
CA LYS A 48 1.49 -10.99 8.77
C LYS A 48 0.37 -11.72 8.01
N ASN A 49 0.61 -12.11 6.78
CA ASN A 49 -0.35 -12.80 5.92
C ASN A 49 -1.65 -12.00 5.68
N ASN A 50 -1.57 -10.67 5.72
CA ASN A 50 -2.71 -9.83 5.32
C ASN A 50 -2.69 -9.62 3.81
N ASP A 51 -3.89 -9.59 3.24
CA ASP A 51 -4.10 -9.23 1.85
C ASP A 51 -4.10 -7.70 1.74
N PHE A 52 -3.14 -7.15 1.01
CA PHE A 52 -3.13 -5.74 0.64
C PHE A 52 -3.16 -5.62 -0.86
N ASN A 53 -4.25 -5.08 -1.40
CA ASN A 53 -4.42 -4.86 -2.83
C ASN A 53 -4.49 -3.36 -3.20
N HIS A 54 -4.46 -2.48 -2.20
CA HIS A 54 -4.42 -1.04 -2.43
C HIS A 54 -3.56 -0.32 -1.38
N MET A 55 -2.97 0.82 -1.78
CA MET A 55 -2.14 1.65 -0.91
C MET A 55 -2.08 3.10 -1.39
N GLY A 56 -1.65 3.99 -0.47
CA GLY A 56 -1.38 5.39 -0.79
C GLY A 56 -0.44 6.05 0.22
N LEU A 57 0.01 7.27 -0.11
CA LEU A 57 0.94 8.08 0.66
C LEU A 57 0.21 9.20 1.41
N VAL A 58 0.32 9.23 2.73
CA VAL A 58 -0.31 10.24 3.59
C VAL A 58 0.40 11.58 3.47
N VAL A 59 -0.42 12.64 3.38
CA VAL A 59 0.03 14.03 3.43
C VAL A 59 -0.89 14.87 4.31
N THR A 60 -0.30 15.81 5.05
CA THR A 60 -1.02 16.83 5.83
C THR A 60 -0.23 18.14 5.79
N THR A 61 -0.94 19.27 5.81
CA THR A 61 -0.33 20.60 5.87
C THR A 61 -0.38 21.22 7.27
N ASN A 62 -1.29 20.73 8.14
CA ASN A 62 -1.59 21.35 9.44
C ASN A 62 -1.70 20.32 10.59
N ASN A 63 -1.37 19.05 10.35
CA ASN A 63 -1.53 17.92 11.27
C ASN A 63 -2.98 17.66 11.75
N LYS A 64 -3.97 18.21 11.04
CA LYS A 64 -5.41 18.02 11.34
C LYS A 64 -6.11 17.43 10.12
N ASP A 65 -5.88 18.01 8.95
CA ASP A 65 -6.47 17.58 7.69
C ASP A 65 -5.52 16.66 6.97
N PHE A 66 -5.85 15.39 6.89
CA PHE A 66 -5.06 14.36 6.24
C PHE A 66 -5.67 13.99 4.89
N PHE A 67 -4.79 13.83 3.93
CA PHE A 67 -5.10 13.34 2.59
C PHE A 67 -4.18 12.18 2.24
N VAL A 68 -4.55 11.44 1.20
CA VAL A 68 -3.77 10.33 0.68
C VAL A 68 -3.56 10.54 -0.81
N TYR A 69 -2.31 10.57 -1.27
CA TYR A 69 -2.00 10.45 -2.68
C TYR A 69 -2.09 8.98 -3.07
N GLU A 70 -2.88 8.70 -4.09
CA GLU A 70 -3.12 7.35 -4.59
C GLU A 70 -3.42 7.36 -6.09
N ALA A 71 -3.14 6.26 -6.78
CA ALA A 71 -3.67 6.00 -8.11
C ALA A 71 -4.87 5.06 -7.95
N ILE A 72 -6.06 5.53 -8.32
CA ILE A 72 -7.32 4.79 -8.22
C ILE A 72 -8.34 5.25 -9.25
N GLY A 73 -9.19 4.34 -9.71
CA GLY A 73 -10.25 4.66 -10.66
C GLY A 73 -9.70 5.13 -11.99
N LYS A 74 -9.70 6.44 -12.25
CA LYS A 74 -9.28 6.99 -13.54
C LYS A 74 -7.86 7.57 -13.55
N SER A 75 -7.32 7.96 -12.39
CA SER A 75 -6.06 8.72 -12.35
C SER A 75 -5.42 8.74 -10.95
N VAL A 76 -4.26 9.36 -10.87
CA VAL A 76 -3.65 9.78 -9.60
C VAL A 76 -4.47 10.92 -8.99
N VAL A 77 -4.84 10.77 -7.73
CA VAL A 77 -5.69 11.71 -6.99
C VAL A 77 -5.14 11.99 -5.58
N LYS A 78 -5.64 13.08 -4.98
CA LYS A 78 -5.43 13.43 -3.58
C LYS A 78 -6.76 13.27 -2.84
N THR A 79 -6.92 12.16 -2.15
CA THR A 79 -8.17 11.76 -1.51
C THR A 79 -8.19 12.17 -0.05
N PRO A 80 -9.25 12.81 0.49
CA PRO A 80 -9.40 13.01 1.92
C PRO A 80 -9.32 11.68 2.68
N LEU A 81 -8.63 11.65 3.83
CA LEU A 81 -8.38 10.42 4.60
C LEU A 81 -9.67 9.63 4.88
N ASN A 82 -10.75 10.32 5.28
CA ASN A 82 -12.01 9.65 5.58
C ASN A 82 -12.60 8.93 4.36
N ASN A 83 -12.43 9.47 3.15
CA ASN A 83 -12.87 8.84 1.92
C ASN A 83 -12.00 7.62 1.58
N PHE A 84 -10.68 7.72 1.75
CA PHE A 84 -9.76 6.60 1.60
C PHE A 84 -10.11 5.46 2.58
N MET A 85 -10.36 5.79 3.83
CA MET A 85 -10.75 4.81 4.85
C MET A 85 -12.09 4.12 4.56
N ALA A 86 -12.99 4.80 3.86
CA ALA A 86 -14.30 4.25 3.49
C ALA A 86 -14.22 3.14 2.41
N TYR A 87 -13.09 2.99 1.72
CA TYR A 87 -12.90 1.91 0.73
C TYR A 87 -12.89 0.51 1.35
N THR A 88 -12.65 0.40 2.65
CA THR A 88 -12.56 -0.89 3.33
C THR A 88 -13.22 -0.88 4.69
N LYS A 89 -13.74 -2.06 5.08
CA LYS A 89 -14.18 -2.35 6.46
C LYS A 89 -13.16 -3.24 7.19
N LYS A 90 -12.07 -3.63 6.49
CA LYS A 90 -11.01 -4.46 7.05
C LYS A 90 -9.99 -3.61 7.82
N THR A 91 -9.12 -4.27 8.55
CA THR A 91 -8.03 -3.62 9.28
C THR A 91 -7.11 -2.84 8.33
N VAL A 92 -6.87 -1.57 8.62
CA VAL A 92 -5.92 -0.71 7.92
C VAL A 92 -4.57 -0.77 8.63
N TYR A 93 -3.51 -0.83 7.86
CA TYR A 93 -2.15 -0.78 8.38
C TYR A 93 -1.45 0.50 7.93
N VAL A 94 -0.66 1.08 8.82
CA VAL A 94 0.22 2.19 8.52
C VAL A 94 1.67 1.70 8.50
N GLY A 95 2.34 1.94 7.39
CA GLY A 95 3.77 1.72 7.21
C GLY A 95 4.53 3.02 7.41
N LYS A 96 5.43 3.03 8.38
CA LYS A 96 6.31 4.18 8.66
C LYS A 96 7.71 3.90 8.17
N LEU A 97 8.31 4.82 7.44
CA LEU A 97 9.72 4.73 7.07
C LEU A 97 10.58 4.69 8.33
N LYS A 98 11.62 3.87 8.32
CA LYS A 98 12.66 3.93 9.36
C LYS A 98 13.35 5.30 9.34
N SER A 99 13.74 5.81 10.50
CA SER A 99 14.25 7.18 10.71
C SER A 99 15.33 7.61 9.72
N LYS A 100 16.22 6.72 9.34
CA LYS A 100 17.31 6.99 8.38
C LYS A 100 16.86 7.25 6.93
N TYR A 101 15.55 7.12 6.65
CA TYR A 101 14.99 7.33 5.31
C TYR A 101 13.95 8.47 5.26
N THR A 102 13.68 9.12 6.39
CA THR A 102 12.64 10.17 6.47
C THR A 102 12.95 11.40 5.63
N ASP A 103 14.22 11.65 5.33
CA ASP A 103 14.64 12.76 4.44
C ASP A 103 14.15 12.60 2.98
N LEU A 104 13.70 11.41 2.61
CA LEU A 104 13.10 11.15 1.29
C LEU A 104 11.65 11.66 1.19
N ILE A 105 10.96 11.77 2.32
CA ILE A 105 9.52 12.03 2.39
C ILE A 105 9.10 13.31 1.64
N PRO A 106 9.73 14.48 1.85
CA PRO A 106 9.30 15.69 1.16
C PRO A 106 9.36 15.59 -0.36
N LYS A 107 10.40 14.93 -0.90
CA LYS A 107 10.53 14.72 -2.35
C LYS A 107 9.53 13.70 -2.88
N ALA A 108 9.24 12.62 -2.13
CA ALA A 108 8.24 11.65 -2.51
C ALA A 108 6.84 12.27 -2.56
N ILE A 109 6.49 13.13 -1.59
CA ILE A 109 5.23 13.89 -1.59
C ILE A 109 5.17 14.83 -2.81
N SER A 110 6.23 15.61 -3.06
CA SER A 110 6.30 16.51 -4.21
C SER A 110 6.15 15.78 -5.54
N PHE A 111 6.73 14.57 -5.66
CA PHE A 111 6.53 13.73 -6.83
C PHE A 111 5.06 13.35 -6.99
N CYS A 112 4.41 12.77 -5.95
CA CYS A 112 3.00 12.39 -6.03
C CYS A 112 2.11 13.60 -6.42
N GLU A 113 2.40 14.78 -5.87
CA GLU A 113 1.66 15.99 -6.21
C GLU A 113 1.82 16.37 -7.67
N SER A 114 3.03 16.25 -8.24
CA SER A 114 3.29 16.51 -9.66
C SER A 114 2.63 15.49 -10.60
N GLN A 115 2.23 14.33 -10.10
CA GLN A 115 1.56 13.29 -10.90
C GLN A 115 0.03 13.36 -10.82
N LEU A 116 -0.57 14.32 -10.12
CA LEU A 116 -2.02 14.47 -10.06
C LEU A 116 -2.64 14.57 -11.45
N GLY A 117 -3.67 13.75 -11.70
CA GLY A 117 -4.37 13.66 -12.99
C GLY A 117 -3.72 12.72 -14.01
N VAL A 118 -2.53 12.17 -13.76
CA VAL A 118 -1.94 11.14 -14.62
C VAL A 118 -2.87 9.91 -14.63
N PRO A 119 -3.19 9.32 -15.81
CA PRO A 119 -4.13 8.21 -15.91
C PRO A 119 -3.74 7.00 -15.06
N TYR A 120 -4.77 6.27 -14.58
CA TYR A 120 -4.57 4.98 -13.95
C TYR A 120 -4.03 3.96 -14.96
N ASP A 121 -3.08 3.13 -14.53
CA ASP A 121 -2.51 2.07 -15.37
C ASP A 121 -3.29 0.77 -15.25
N ASP A 122 -4.27 0.59 -16.13
CA ASP A 122 -5.01 -0.67 -16.27
C ASP A 122 -4.23 -1.74 -17.05
N ASP A 123 -3.07 -1.39 -17.62
CA ASP A 123 -2.20 -2.34 -18.33
C ASP A 123 -1.23 -3.04 -17.37
N PHE A 124 -1.07 -2.49 -16.16
CA PHE A 124 -0.14 -2.97 -15.13
C PHE A 124 1.30 -3.15 -15.64
N LEU A 125 1.72 -2.22 -16.52
CA LEU A 125 3.05 -2.20 -17.13
C LEU A 125 3.90 -1.09 -16.50
N TYR A 126 4.99 -1.47 -15.88
CA TYR A 126 5.91 -0.51 -15.29
C TYR A 126 6.51 0.44 -16.36
N ASP A 127 6.59 1.74 -16.03
CA ASP A 127 7.27 2.78 -16.83
C ASP A 127 6.57 3.07 -18.18
N ASN A 128 5.24 3.09 -18.21
CA ASN A 128 4.42 3.41 -19.39
C ASN A 128 3.75 4.80 -19.36
N GLY A 129 4.14 5.66 -18.40
CA GLY A 129 3.57 7.01 -18.24
C GLY A 129 2.22 7.06 -17.54
N LYS A 130 1.77 5.97 -16.95
CA LYS A 130 0.58 5.83 -16.12
C LYS A 130 0.97 5.25 -14.77
N TYR A 131 0.04 5.17 -13.82
CA TYR A 131 0.33 4.60 -12.50
C TYR A 131 -0.82 3.71 -12.00
N TYR A 132 -0.51 2.49 -11.55
CA TYR A 132 -1.32 1.80 -10.57
C TYR A 132 -0.84 2.14 -9.14
N CYS A 133 -1.61 1.78 -8.11
CA CYS A 133 -1.45 2.30 -6.75
C CYS A 133 -0.02 2.16 -6.17
N SER A 134 0.59 1.00 -6.28
CA SER A 134 1.93 0.75 -5.74
C SER A 134 3.04 1.27 -6.63
N GLU A 135 2.85 1.39 -7.95
CA GLU A 135 3.80 1.98 -8.87
C GLU A 135 4.01 3.46 -8.60
N LEU A 136 2.94 4.22 -8.35
CA LEU A 136 3.03 5.62 -7.93
C LEU A 136 3.95 5.77 -6.71
N ILE A 137 3.80 4.91 -5.72
CA ILE A 137 4.61 4.94 -4.49
C ILE A 137 6.06 4.50 -4.77
N TYR A 138 6.24 3.48 -5.62
CA TYR A 138 7.57 3.05 -6.03
C TYR A 138 8.33 4.19 -6.69
N ASP A 139 7.75 4.86 -7.68
CA ASP A 139 8.40 5.94 -8.42
C ASP A 139 8.59 7.20 -7.57
N ALA A 140 7.66 7.51 -6.67
CA ALA A 140 7.83 8.60 -5.72
C ALA A 140 9.09 8.43 -4.87
N PHE A 141 9.32 7.25 -4.34
CA PHE A 141 10.51 6.98 -3.54
C PHE A 141 11.78 6.74 -4.39
N LYS A 142 11.68 6.24 -5.61
CA LYS A 142 12.79 6.21 -6.57
C LYS A 142 13.26 7.62 -6.92
N PHE A 143 12.33 8.52 -7.26
CA PHE A 143 12.64 9.94 -7.51
C PHE A 143 13.31 10.59 -6.29
N ALA A 144 12.72 10.42 -5.09
CA ALA A 144 13.28 10.96 -3.86
C ALA A 144 14.69 10.42 -3.57
N ASN A 145 14.98 9.19 -3.96
CA ASN A 145 16.27 8.53 -3.78
C ASN A 145 17.23 8.76 -4.96
N LYS A 146 17.18 9.93 -5.60
CA LYS A 146 18.06 10.32 -6.73
C LYS A 146 17.95 9.36 -7.92
N ASN A 147 16.75 8.96 -8.27
CA ASN A 147 16.39 7.99 -9.32
C ASN A 147 16.99 6.58 -9.13
N LYS A 148 17.41 6.23 -7.91
CA LYS A 148 17.82 4.87 -7.58
C LYS A 148 16.63 4.13 -6.93
N PRO A 149 16.41 2.84 -7.27
CA PRO A 149 15.35 2.06 -6.65
C PRO A 149 15.40 2.13 -5.11
N PHE A 150 14.30 2.48 -4.49
CA PHE A 150 14.13 2.45 -3.04
C PHE A 150 13.38 1.18 -2.63
N PHE A 151 12.21 0.93 -3.17
CA PHE A 151 11.52 -0.34 -3.10
C PHE A 151 12.03 -1.30 -4.20
N LYS A 152 11.48 -2.51 -4.26
CA LYS A 152 11.86 -3.51 -5.25
C LYS A 152 10.74 -3.71 -6.26
N LEU A 153 11.12 -3.88 -7.52
CA LEU A 153 10.29 -4.51 -8.53
C LEU A 153 10.56 -6.02 -8.51
N PHE A 154 9.56 -6.80 -8.90
CA PHE A 154 9.65 -8.24 -9.03
C PHE A 154 8.79 -8.69 -10.22
N PRO A 155 9.05 -9.89 -10.79
CA PRO A 155 8.19 -10.44 -11.83
C PRO A 155 6.75 -10.57 -11.30
N MET A 156 5.81 -9.89 -11.97
CA MET A 156 4.38 -9.99 -11.63
C MET A 156 3.78 -11.26 -12.21
N THR A 157 2.81 -11.85 -11.50
CA THR A 157 2.07 -13.01 -12.00
C THR A 157 0.58 -12.76 -11.98
N TYR A 158 -0.08 -13.24 -13.02
CA TYR A 158 -1.52 -13.19 -13.25
C TYR A 158 -2.13 -14.59 -13.24
N LYS A 159 -1.29 -15.61 -12.96
CA LYS A 159 -1.67 -17.01 -12.91
C LYS A 159 -2.26 -17.39 -11.56
N GLU A 160 -3.13 -18.38 -11.57
CA GLU A 160 -3.61 -19.02 -10.35
C GLU A 160 -2.47 -19.68 -9.59
N PRO A 161 -2.50 -19.68 -8.24
CA PRO A 161 -1.46 -20.29 -7.44
C PRO A 161 -1.24 -21.77 -7.80
N LYS A 162 0.01 -22.16 -8.04
CA LYS A 162 0.41 -23.53 -8.40
C LYS A 162 -0.22 -24.04 -9.71
N SER A 163 -0.55 -23.16 -10.63
CA SER A 163 -1.15 -23.45 -11.91
C SER A 163 -0.44 -22.69 -13.02
N ASP A 164 -0.54 -23.19 -14.26
CA ASP A 164 -0.13 -22.44 -15.45
C ASP A 164 -1.25 -21.63 -16.06
N ASN A 165 -2.48 -21.75 -15.53
CA ASN A 165 -3.64 -21.03 -16.02
C ASN A 165 -3.68 -19.61 -15.44
N PHE A 166 -4.05 -18.65 -16.27
CA PHE A 166 -4.38 -17.30 -15.82
C PHE A 166 -5.75 -17.27 -15.13
N PHE A 167 -5.91 -16.40 -14.14
CA PHE A 167 -7.25 -16.13 -13.62
C PHE A 167 -8.17 -15.63 -14.74
N PRO A 168 -9.43 -16.13 -14.84
CA PRO A 168 -10.37 -15.71 -15.88
C PRO A 168 -10.56 -14.19 -15.94
N VAL A 169 -10.57 -13.51 -14.81
CA VAL A 169 -10.70 -12.04 -14.72
C VAL A 169 -9.55 -11.32 -15.45
N TRP A 170 -8.32 -11.83 -15.39
CA TRP A 170 -7.19 -11.25 -16.10
C TRP A 170 -7.26 -11.54 -17.60
N THR A 171 -7.63 -12.75 -17.98
CA THR A 171 -7.83 -13.11 -19.39
C THR A 171 -8.88 -12.19 -20.04
N GLU A 172 -10.00 -11.96 -19.36
CA GLU A 172 -11.05 -11.07 -19.85
C GLU A 172 -10.60 -9.61 -19.88
N HIS A 173 -9.91 -9.15 -18.81
CA HIS A 173 -9.42 -7.77 -18.69
C HIS A 173 -8.48 -7.40 -19.84
N PHE A 174 -7.44 -8.21 -20.07
CA PHE A 174 -6.43 -7.93 -21.09
C PHE A 174 -6.96 -8.16 -22.51
N ALA A 175 -7.86 -9.15 -22.72
CA ALA A 175 -8.54 -9.34 -23.99
C ALA A 175 -9.40 -8.12 -24.41
N LYS A 176 -10.14 -7.52 -23.47
CA LYS A 176 -10.90 -6.28 -23.72
C LYS A 176 -10.03 -5.09 -24.09
N ARG A 177 -8.78 -5.09 -23.64
CA ARG A 177 -7.79 -4.05 -23.92
C ARG A 177 -6.98 -4.31 -25.19
N GLY A 178 -7.09 -5.50 -25.76
CA GLY A 178 -6.36 -5.89 -26.98
C GLY A 178 -4.86 -6.04 -26.78
N ILE A 179 -4.41 -6.36 -25.56
CA ILE A 179 -3.01 -6.56 -25.23
C ILE A 179 -2.77 -7.93 -24.58
N GLU A 180 -1.56 -8.43 -24.67
CA GLU A 180 -1.16 -9.67 -23.99
C GLU A 180 -1.06 -9.48 -22.49
N ILE A 181 -1.32 -10.54 -21.71
CA ILE A 181 -1.13 -10.55 -20.27
C ILE A 181 0.37 -10.35 -19.98
N PRO A 182 0.76 -9.33 -19.21
CA PRO A 182 2.19 -9.02 -18.97
C PRO A 182 2.80 -9.93 -17.90
N GLU A 183 2.61 -11.24 -18.03
CA GLU A 183 3.17 -12.26 -17.13
C GLU A 183 4.69 -12.14 -17.04
N GLY A 184 5.21 -12.14 -15.83
CA GLY A 184 6.66 -12.08 -15.58
C GLY A 184 7.30 -10.71 -15.81
N LYS A 185 6.56 -9.70 -16.25
CA LYS A 185 7.09 -8.34 -16.37
C LYS A 185 7.36 -7.74 -15.00
N PRO A 186 8.38 -6.84 -14.89
CA PRO A 186 8.69 -6.21 -13.62
C PRO A 186 7.53 -5.30 -13.18
N GLY A 187 7.21 -5.36 -11.90
CA GLY A 187 6.21 -4.51 -11.27
C GLY A 187 6.28 -4.59 -9.75
N CYS A 188 5.31 -4.02 -9.07
CA CYS A 188 5.21 -4.08 -7.63
C CYS A 188 3.73 -4.18 -7.21
N ASN A 189 3.48 -4.59 -5.97
CA ASN A 189 2.16 -4.60 -5.39
C ASN A 189 2.20 -4.20 -3.91
N PRO A 190 1.08 -3.78 -3.32
CA PRO A 190 1.02 -3.36 -1.93
C PRO A 190 1.47 -4.45 -0.95
N GLY A 191 1.09 -5.71 -1.19
CA GLY A 191 1.50 -6.85 -0.37
C GLY A 191 3.02 -6.96 -0.29
N GLY A 192 3.71 -7.02 -1.43
CA GLY A 192 5.17 -7.09 -1.50
C GLY A 192 5.86 -5.88 -0.86
N MET A 193 5.32 -4.66 -1.09
CA MET A 193 5.86 -3.45 -0.44
C MET A 193 5.71 -3.47 1.08
N SER A 194 4.64 -4.06 1.61
CA SER A 194 4.41 -4.17 3.05
C SER A 194 5.45 -5.00 3.78
N LEU A 195 6.19 -5.85 3.04
CA LEU A 195 7.28 -6.69 3.55
C LEU A 195 8.66 -6.01 3.52
N ASP A 196 8.76 -4.80 2.96
CA ASP A 196 10.06 -4.14 2.82
C ASP A 196 10.64 -3.75 4.19
N LYS A 197 11.90 -4.14 4.40
CA LYS A 197 12.62 -3.89 5.67
C LYS A 197 12.88 -2.42 5.97
N LYS A 198 12.61 -1.50 5.05
CA LYS A 198 12.79 -0.05 5.23
C LYS A 198 11.60 0.61 5.92
N ILE A 199 10.48 -0.09 6.03
CA ILE A 199 9.29 0.37 6.74
C ILE A 199 8.99 -0.51 7.95
N THR A 200 8.19 0.03 8.86
CA THR A 200 7.62 -0.71 10.00
C THR A 200 6.11 -0.55 9.95
N LEU A 201 5.39 -1.67 9.91
CA LEU A 201 3.93 -1.67 9.87
C LEU A 201 3.33 -1.81 11.27
N LYS A 202 2.26 -1.04 11.49
CA LYS A 202 1.38 -1.15 12.67
C LYS A 202 -0.08 -1.08 12.22
N VAL A 203 -0.96 -1.65 13.03
CA VAL A 203 -2.41 -1.45 12.84
C VAL A 203 -2.71 0.04 13.07
N PHE A 204 -3.50 0.60 12.15
CA PHE A 204 -4.02 1.95 12.28
C PHE A 204 -5.40 1.91 12.92
N GLN A 205 -5.59 2.68 13.99
CA GLN A 205 -6.87 2.89 14.67
C GLN A 205 -7.15 4.39 14.68
N MET A 206 -8.29 4.78 14.10
CA MET A 206 -8.78 6.16 14.18
C MET A 206 -9.28 6.52 15.58
#